data_27dffa8c9b9570693a2a4f2fc7ffab40
#
_entry.id   27dffa8c9b9570693a2a4f2fc7ffab40
#
_cell.length_a   1.000
_cell.length_b   1.000
_cell.length_c   1.000
_cell.angle_alpha   90.00
_cell.angle_beta   90.00
_cell.angle_gamma   90.00
#
_symmetry.space_group_name_H-M   'P 1'
#
loop_
_entity.id
_entity.type
_entity.pdbx_description
1 polymer ?
#
loop_
_entity_poly.entity_id
_entity_poly.type
_entity_poly.pdbx_seq_one_letter_code
_entity_poly.pdbx_strand_id
1 'polypeptide(L)'
;MQVPFENVKVTFADRDPLREAGKAPLGAFPTMEVDGKVVCQTGAIARYCGKLGGFYPRDDDFAAAKIDEIIDTATDITMVIGPTMFMKDEQEKLAARAELCSGKLPKFLEALEKFLSQNGSTGKTEFTARVPV
;
A
#
# COMPACT_ATOMS: atom_id res chain seq x y z
N MET A 1 -11.23 3.02 17.19
CA MET A 1 -11.11 1.69 17.86
C MET A 1 -9.73 1.15 17.50
N GLN A 2 -8.93 0.78 18.51
CA GLN A 2 -7.61 0.15 18.27
C GLN A 2 -7.84 -1.36 18.14
N VAL A 3 -7.53 -1.91 16.97
CA VAL A 3 -7.58 -3.35 16.73
C VAL A 3 -6.19 -3.92 17.02
N PRO A 4 -6.04 -4.82 18.00
CA PRO A 4 -4.74 -5.44 18.27
C PRO A 4 -4.32 -6.30 17.07
N PHE A 5 -3.04 -6.25 16.72
CA PHE A 5 -2.48 -7.09 15.66
C PHE A 5 -1.02 -7.45 15.98
N GLU A 6 -0.56 -8.54 15.39
CA GLU A 6 0.84 -8.96 15.40
C GLU A 6 1.46 -8.65 14.03
N ASN A 7 2.61 -7.98 14.05
CA ASN A 7 3.38 -7.69 12.83
C ASN A 7 4.50 -8.70 12.66
N VAL A 8 4.30 -9.67 11.77
CA VAL A 8 5.28 -10.71 11.44
C VAL A 8 6.17 -10.22 10.29
N LYS A 9 7.45 -9.98 10.58
CA LYS A 9 8.44 -9.61 9.56
C LYS A 9 8.89 -10.86 8.81
N VAL A 10 8.73 -10.84 7.49
CA VAL A 10 9.08 -11.94 6.59
C VAL A 10 10.36 -11.61 5.84
N THR A 11 11.39 -12.45 5.98
CA THR A 11 12.62 -12.38 5.19
C THR A 11 12.46 -13.12 3.86
N PHE A 12 13.45 -13.03 2.97
CA PHE A 12 13.44 -13.80 1.73
C PHE A 12 13.48 -15.31 1.98
N ALA A 13 14.17 -15.75 3.02
CA ALA A 13 14.28 -17.18 3.38
C ALA A 13 12.96 -17.77 3.92
N ASP A 14 12.12 -16.92 4.54
CA ASP A 14 10.84 -17.36 5.12
C ASP A 14 9.74 -17.51 4.07
N ARG A 15 9.94 -16.98 2.85
CA ARG A 15 8.86 -16.86 1.85
C ARG A 15 8.36 -18.23 1.38
N ASP A 16 9.24 -19.13 1.04
CA ASP A 16 8.83 -20.44 0.50
C ASP A 16 8.17 -21.31 1.56
N PRO A 17 8.70 -21.46 2.78
CA PRO A 17 7.98 -22.12 3.87
C PRO A 17 6.59 -21.54 4.15
N LEU A 18 6.44 -20.22 4.10
CA LEU A 18 5.15 -19.57 4.33
C LEU A 18 4.15 -19.77 3.17
N ARG A 19 4.64 -19.87 1.93
CA ARG A 19 3.82 -20.23 0.77
C ARG A 19 3.32 -21.67 0.87
N GLU A 20 4.20 -22.60 1.20
CA GLU A 20 3.85 -24.01 1.41
C GLU A 20 2.86 -24.21 2.55
N ALA A 21 2.98 -23.42 3.62
CA ALA A 21 2.03 -23.41 4.73
C ALA A 21 0.70 -22.70 4.41
N GLY A 22 0.47 -22.25 3.16
CA GLY A 22 -0.76 -21.56 2.75
C GLY A 22 -0.91 -20.13 3.27
N LYS A 23 0.13 -19.56 3.88
CA LYS A 23 0.12 -18.18 4.40
C LYS A 23 0.29 -17.11 3.29
N ALA A 24 0.61 -17.53 2.08
CA ALA A 24 0.71 -16.66 0.90
C ALA A 24 0.16 -17.37 -0.35
N PRO A 25 -1.16 -17.60 -0.44
CA PRO A 25 -1.77 -18.39 -1.52
C PRO A 25 -1.58 -17.80 -2.93
N LEU A 26 -1.33 -16.49 -3.04
CA LEU A 26 -0.97 -15.84 -4.31
C LEU A 26 0.54 -15.72 -4.53
N GLY A 27 1.35 -16.36 -3.67
CA GLY A 27 2.81 -16.35 -3.77
C GLY A 27 3.50 -15.02 -3.41
N ALA A 28 2.74 -14.00 -3.04
CA ALA A 28 3.24 -12.65 -2.79
C ALA A 28 2.87 -12.15 -1.39
N PHE A 29 3.66 -11.20 -0.89
CA PHE A 29 3.44 -10.49 0.36
C PHE A 29 3.24 -8.99 0.08
N PRO A 30 2.53 -8.24 0.96
CA PRO A 30 2.03 -8.65 2.28
C PRO A 30 0.81 -9.57 2.21
N THR A 31 0.61 -10.34 3.26
CA THR A 31 -0.63 -11.08 3.56
C THR A 31 -1.11 -10.70 4.96
N MET A 32 -2.40 -10.84 5.20
CA MET A 32 -3.00 -10.64 6.51
C MET A 32 -3.83 -11.86 6.87
N GLU A 33 -3.71 -12.33 8.10
CA GLU A 33 -4.53 -13.41 8.63
C GLU A 33 -5.54 -12.87 9.66
N VAL A 34 -6.80 -13.27 9.51
CA VAL A 34 -7.86 -12.92 10.42
C VAL A 34 -8.67 -14.18 10.71
N ASP A 35 -8.71 -14.62 11.95
CA ASP A 35 -9.45 -15.82 12.38
C ASP A 35 -9.12 -17.06 11.51
N GLY A 36 -7.84 -17.27 11.22
CA GLY A 36 -7.33 -18.37 10.40
C GLY A 36 -7.57 -18.23 8.90
N LYS A 37 -8.14 -17.12 8.43
CA LYS A 37 -8.37 -16.83 7.00
C LYS A 37 -7.36 -15.83 6.49
N VAL A 38 -6.76 -16.12 5.34
CA VAL A 38 -5.72 -15.28 4.73
C VAL A 38 -6.33 -14.34 3.70
N VAL A 39 -5.98 -13.05 3.80
CA VAL A 39 -6.27 -12.01 2.81
C VAL A 39 -4.94 -11.58 2.18
N CYS A 40 -4.90 -11.59 0.86
CA CYS A 40 -3.76 -11.12 0.05
C CYS A 40 -4.11 -9.81 -0.63
N GLN A 41 -3.11 -9.19 -1.25
CA GLN A 41 -3.20 -7.92 -1.97
C GLN A 41 -3.30 -6.70 -1.05
N THR A 42 -2.35 -5.79 -1.19
CA THR A 42 -2.24 -4.58 -0.37
C THR A 42 -3.54 -3.76 -0.37
N GLY A 43 -4.17 -3.59 -1.54
CA GLY A 43 -5.43 -2.85 -1.66
C GLY A 43 -6.60 -3.52 -0.94
N ALA A 44 -6.70 -4.86 -1.00
CA ALA A 44 -7.74 -5.60 -0.28
C ALA A 44 -7.56 -5.51 1.24
N ILE A 45 -6.31 -5.63 1.70
CA ILE A 45 -5.94 -5.49 3.12
C ILE A 45 -6.27 -4.06 3.60
N ALA A 46 -5.89 -3.04 2.81
CA ALA A 46 -6.15 -1.63 3.15
C ALA A 46 -7.66 -1.35 3.28
N ARG A 47 -8.48 -1.84 2.34
CA ARG A 47 -9.94 -1.70 2.38
C ARG A 47 -10.55 -2.40 3.60
N TYR A 48 -10.09 -3.60 3.90
CA TYR A 48 -10.55 -4.34 5.07
C TYR A 48 -10.22 -3.61 6.37
N CYS A 49 -8.98 -3.18 6.54
CA CYS A 49 -8.54 -2.42 7.70
C CYS A 49 -9.27 -1.07 7.80
N GLY A 50 -9.46 -0.39 6.68
CA GLY A 50 -10.23 0.85 6.60
C GLY A 50 -11.68 0.69 7.07
N LYS A 51 -12.33 -0.41 6.69
CA LYS A 51 -13.68 -0.74 7.17
C LYS A 51 -13.73 -1.02 8.67
N LEU A 52 -12.73 -1.72 9.21
CA LEU A 52 -12.63 -1.97 10.65
C LEU A 52 -12.36 -0.68 11.44
N GLY A 53 -11.52 0.20 10.92
CA GLY A 53 -11.15 1.47 11.54
C GLY A 53 -12.20 2.59 11.38
N GLY A 54 -13.23 2.38 10.54
CA GLY A 54 -14.23 3.42 10.24
C GLY A 54 -13.72 4.47 9.23
N PHE A 55 -12.63 4.19 8.52
CA PHE A 55 -12.06 5.07 7.48
C PHE A 55 -12.55 4.76 6.07
N TYR A 56 -13.31 3.69 5.89
CA TYR A 56 -13.87 3.29 4.60
C TYR A 56 -15.40 3.36 4.66
N PRO A 57 -16.08 4.13 3.77
CA PRO A 57 -17.52 4.28 3.77
C PRO A 57 -18.22 2.94 3.54
N ARG A 58 -19.39 2.77 4.19
CA ARG A 58 -20.22 1.56 4.04
C ARG A 58 -21.49 1.82 3.24
N ASP A 59 -21.98 3.05 3.33
CA ASP A 59 -23.31 3.43 2.82
C ASP A 59 -23.21 4.54 1.77
N ASP A 60 -21.99 4.81 1.25
CA ASP A 60 -21.73 5.79 0.19
C ASP A 60 -20.76 5.19 -0.83
N ASP A 61 -21.30 4.62 -1.89
CA ASP A 61 -20.55 3.94 -2.94
C ASP A 61 -19.61 4.90 -3.68
N PHE A 62 -19.98 6.18 -3.84
CA PHE A 62 -19.14 7.15 -4.51
C PHE A 62 -17.94 7.54 -3.63
N ALA A 63 -18.15 7.77 -2.35
CA ALA A 63 -17.07 8.02 -1.42
C ALA A 63 -16.14 6.79 -1.30
N ALA A 64 -16.68 5.57 -1.33
CA ALA A 64 -15.90 4.34 -1.39
C ALA A 64 -15.03 4.28 -2.65
N ALA A 65 -15.60 4.58 -3.83
CA ALA A 65 -14.87 4.61 -5.10
C ALA A 65 -13.75 5.66 -5.08
N LYS A 66 -13.94 6.81 -4.44
CA LYS A 66 -12.89 7.84 -4.28
C LYS A 66 -11.72 7.36 -3.42
N ILE A 67 -11.97 6.54 -2.40
CA ILE A 67 -10.91 5.91 -1.62
C ILE A 67 -10.20 4.83 -2.44
N ASP A 68 -10.95 4.04 -3.19
CA ASP A 68 -10.39 3.01 -4.07
C ASP A 68 -9.49 3.61 -5.14
N GLU A 69 -9.86 4.75 -5.73
CA GLU A 69 -9.04 5.51 -6.67
C GLU A 69 -7.64 5.83 -6.09
N ILE A 70 -7.58 6.23 -4.81
CA ILE A 70 -6.30 6.53 -4.13
C ILE A 70 -5.52 5.24 -3.85
N ILE A 71 -6.17 4.17 -3.39
CA ILE A 71 -5.52 2.88 -3.13
C ILE A 71 -4.94 2.30 -4.41
N ASP A 72 -5.67 2.36 -5.51
CA ASP A 72 -5.24 1.84 -6.80
C ASP A 72 -4.13 2.71 -7.40
N THR A 73 -4.20 4.05 -7.25
CA THR A 73 -3.10 4.96 -7.61
C THR A 73 -1.81 4.64 -6.85
N ALA A 74 -1.89 4.34 -5.56
CA ALA A 74 -0.73 3.92 -4.78
C ALA A 74 -0.15 2.58 -5.27
N THR A 75 -1.01 1.68 -5.74
CA THR A 75 -0.61 0.43 -6.38
C THR A 75 0.12 0.69 -7.70
N ASP A 76 -0.39 1.59 -8.54
CA ASP A 76 0.25 1.99 -9.80
C ASP A 76 1.65 2.57 -9.57
N ILE A 77 1.81 3.43 -8.56
CA ILE A 77 3.13 3.96 -8.17
C ILE A 77 4.07 2.82 -7.79
N THR A 78 3.59 1.86 -6.99
CA THR A 78 4.38 0.69 -6.58
C THR A 78 4.78 -0.16 -7.79
N MET A 79 3.88 -0.36 -8.76
CA MET A 79 4.16 -1.13 -9.98
C MET A 79 5.20 -0.44 -10.88
N VAL A 80 5.23 0.89 -10.89
CA VAL A 80 6.21 1.66 -11.66
C VAL A 80 7.61 1.60 -11.00
N ILE A 81 7.68 1.64 -9.67
CA ILE A 81 8.96 1.60 -8.93
C ILE A 81 9.48 0.17 -8.78
N GLY A 82 8.59 -0.79 -8.63
CA GLY A 82 8.88 -2.19 -8.30
C GLY A 82 10.00 -2.83 -9.13
N PRO A 83 9.98 -2.73 -10.47
CA PRO A 83 11.03 -3.30 -11.31
C PRO A 83 12.45 -2.84 -10.94
N THR A 84 12.59 -1.58 -10.50
CA THR A 84 13.92 -1.05 -10.12
C THR A 84 14.48 -1.69 -8.84
N MET A 85 13.63 -2.30 -8.01
CA MET A 85 14.06 -2.95 -6.77
C MET A 85 14.84 -4.24 -7.01
N PHE A 86 14.62 -4.87 -8.16
CA PHE A 86 15.21 -6.16 -8.53
C PHE A 86 16.38 -6.02 -9.52
N MET A 87 16.71 -4.79 -9.94
CA MET A 87 17.88 -4.52 -10.79
C MET A 87 19.16 -4.80 -10.00
N LYS A 88 20.05 -5.60 -10.58
CA LYS A 88 21.33 -5.98 -9.96
C LYS A 88 22.42 -4.96 -10.20
N ASP A 89 22.42 -4.34 -11.38
CA ASP A 89 23.35 -3.27 -11.71
C ASP A 89 22.91 -1.97 -11.04
N GLU A 90 23.78 -1.40 -10.22
CA GLU A 90 23.47 -0.20 -9.44
C GLU A 90 23.40 1.07 -10.31
N GLN A 91 24.18 1.13 -11.40
CA GLN A 91 24.14 2.27 -12.31
C GLN A 91 22.86 2.26 -13.14
N GLU A 92 22.47 1.11 -13.66
CA GLU A 92 21.18 0.95 -14.36
C GLU A 92 20.00 1.28 -13.45
N LYS A 93 20.05 0.81 -12.19
CA LYS A 93 19.03 1.13 -11.18
C LYS A 93 18.92 2.63 -10.92
N LEU A 94 20.04 3.31 -10.73
CA LEU A 94 20.08 4.75 -10.51
C LEU A 94 19.55 5.53 -11.71
N ALA A 95 19.94 5.13 -12.93
CA ALA A 95 19.45 5.74 -14.15
C ALA A 95 17.93 5.56 -14.31
N ALA A 96 17.42 4.35 -14.13
CA ALA A 96 15.99 4.06 -14.18
C ALA A 96 15.20 4.87 -13.14
N ARG A 97 15.71 4.99 -11.91
CA ARG A 97 15.08 5.81 -10.87
C ARG A 97 15.12 7.31 -11.18
N ALA A 98 16.21 7.80 -11.75
CA ALA A 98 16.29 9.19 -12.20
C ALA A 98 15.24 9.50 -13.29
N GLU A 99 15.06 8.58 -14.25
CA GLU A 99 14.02 8.70 -15.27
C GLU A 99 12.60 8.70 -14.65
N LEU A 100 12.34 7.82 -13.69
CA LEU A 100 11.06 7.82 -12.97
C LEU A 100 10.82 9.14 -12.21
N CYS A 101 11.84 9.66 -11.54
CA CYS A 101 11.76 10.90 -10.76
C CYS A 101 11.57 12.14 -11.65
N SER A 102 12.05 12.15 -12.88
CA SER A 102 11.85 13.26 -13.83
C SER A 102 10.60 13.09 -14.71
N GLY A 103 10.01 11.90 -14.75
CA GLY A 103 8.92 11.56 -15.68
C GLY A 103 7.60 11.20 -15.00
N LYS A 104 7.44 9.93 -14.65
CA LYS A 104 6.13 9.40 -14.20
C LYS A 104 5.78 9.76 -12.76
N LEU A 105 6.75 9.70 -11.83
CA LEU A 105 6.47 9.92 -10.41
C LEU A 105 5.92 11.32 -10.09
N PRO A 106 6.47 12.42 -10.61
CA PRO A 106 5.89 13.74 -10.38
C PRO A 106 4.41 13.83 -10.76
N LYS A 107 4.01 13.22 -11.88
CA LYS A 107 2.60 13.23 -12.33
C LYS A 107 1.67 12.54 -11.34
N PHE A 108 2.07 11.40 -10.79
CA PHE A 108 1.31 10.72 -9.74
C PHE A 108 1.22 11.56 -8.46
N LEU A 109 2.34 12.18 -8.04
CA LEU A 109 2.37 13.00 -6.83
C LEU A 109 1.52 14.27 -7.00
N GLU A 110 1.57 14.93 -8.17
CA GLU A 110 0.71 16.07 -8.51
C GLU A 110 -0.78 15.69 -8.49
N ALA A 111 -1.12 14.50 -9.00
CA ALA A 111 -2.50 14.01 -8.96
C ALA A 111 -2.97 13.77 -7.51
N LEU A 112 -2.14 13.14 -6.68
CA LEU A 112 -2.44 12.91 -5.26
C LEU A 112 -2.57 14.24 -4.49
N GLU A 113 -1.68 15.21 -4.74
CA GLU A 113 -1.74 16.54 -4.14
C GLU A 113 -3.05 17.26 -4.51
N LYS A 114 -3.46 17.13 -5.79
CA LYS A 114 -4.73 17.67 -6.25
C LYS A 114 -5.93 17.03 -5.53
N PHE A 115 -5.92 15.70 -5.35
CA PHE A 115 -6.97 15.01 -4.59
C PHE A 115 -7.03 15.48 -3.14
N LEU A 116 -5.90 15.63 -2.48
CA LEU A 116 -5.84 16.13 -1.11
C LEU A 116 -6.41 17.56 -1.02
N SER A 117 -6.02 18.43 -1.94
CA SER A 117 -6.49 19.83 -1.98
C SER A 117 -8.01 19.93 -2.22
N GLN A 118 -8.55 19.10 -3.13
CA GLN A 118 -9.99 19.06 -3.42
C GLN A 118 -10.83 18.54 -2.25
N ASN A 119 -10.27 17.71 -1.39
CA ASN A 119 -10.93 17.18 -0.20
C ASN A 119 -10.74 18.06 1.05
N GLY A 120 -10.30 19.31 0.88
CA GLY A 120 -10.13 20.27 1.98
C GLY A 120 -8.95 19.97 2.90
N SER A 121 -8.08 19.02 2.53
CA SER A 121 -6.84 18.76 3.24
C SER A 121 -5.81 19.82 2.86
N THR A 122 -5.46 20.68 3.82
CA THR A 122 -4.47 21.77 3.59
C THR A 122 -3.02 21.30 3.68
N GLY A 123 -2.76 20.00 3.73
CA GLY A 123 -1.42 19.45 3.97
C GLY A 123 -0.87 19.72 5.38
N LYS A 124 -1.65 20.40 6.23
CA LYS A 124 -1.31 20.73 7.62
C LYS A 124 -1.95 19.78 8.64
N THR A 125 -2.63 18.76 8.20
CA THR A 125 -3.08 17.71 9.12
C THR A 125 -1.85 16.97 9.59
N GLU A 126 -1.39 17.27 10.80
CA GLU A 126 -0.38 16.44 11.46
C GLU A 126 -0.90 15.02 11.46
N PHE A 127 -0.28 14.19 10.64
CA PHE A 127 -0.47 12.75 10.69
C PHE A 127 0.27 12.29 11.96
N THR A 128 -0.33 12.55 13.12
CA THR A 128 0.13 11.98 14.38
C THR A 128 -0.23 10.52 14.39
N ALA A 129 0.48 9.72 13.58
CA ALA A 129 0.58 8.30 13.82
C ALA A 129 1.31 8.16 15.17
N ARG A 130 0.57 8.18 16.27
CA ARG A 130 1.10 7.67 17.54
C ARG A 130 1.32 6.19 17.34
N VAL A 131 2.54 5.82 16.95
CA VAL A 131 3.06 4.47 17.14
C VAL A 131 3.35 4.36 18.63
N PRO A 132 2.63 3.53 19.40
CA PRO A 132 3.07 3.25 20.76
C PRO A 132 4.44 2.58 20.67
N VAL A 133 5.42 3.12 21.40
CA VAL A 133 6.74 2.51 21.64
C VAL A 133 6.55 1.29 22.52
#